data_4e9f9a02a51e43fd23266bd053d315ee
#
_entry.id   4e9f9a02a51e43fd23266bd053d315ee
#
_cell.length_a   1.000
_cell.length_b   1.000
_cell.length_c   1.000
_cell.angle_alpha   90.00
_cell.angle_beta   90.00
_cell.angle_gamma   90.00
#
_symmetry.space_group_name_H-M   'P 1'
#
loop_
_entity.id
_entity.type
_entity.pdbx_description
1 polymer ?
#
loop_
_entity_poly.entity_id
_entity_poly.type
_entity_poly.pdbx_seq_one_letter_code
_entity_poly.pdbx_strand_id
1 'polypeptide(L)'
;MSNPILTIGIPTYKRPEQIQRTVRILLPQLTDETILVVYDNCSPVPVSSLFSEEEKRLFTIKLNRTNIGGDANIAGVLYNCDTKWCWTLGDDDLLREDAVDVVLAHIKKNPDFSFFKFNSPSGKETHGLVDVAKLCKQRSLYSVYSRLTFMSTSIYNMEKMRDYLFYYYRYMSTMNGQNIFLFKYLEANEDAVCLFTETSIVEDSDNAPTWSYEDLIVGCPLLFHAFKEKRKLFDRTVFVGTTFGYFHGIFFSNMKLLQRVKWFFFVIRNYGLINTIRYHGGLLTMYIISMFIPRGIMNRIKEYRREVKKSHL
;
A
#
# COMPACT_ATOMS: atom_id res chain seq x y z
N MET A 1 -17.84 27.07 -13.69
CA MET A 1 -16.72 26.10 -13.71
C MET A 1 -16.84 25.28 -12.46
N SER A 2 -16.93 23.96 -12.57
CA SER A 2 -16.90 23.08 -11.39
C SER A 2 -15.54 23.20 -10.74
N ASN A 3 -15.49 23.25 -9.41
CA ASN A 3 -14.22 23.19 -8.70
C ASN A 3 -13.74 21.72 -8.67
N PRO A 4 -12.48 21.43 -8.98
CA PRO A 4 -11.94 20.09 -8.85
C PRO A 4 -12.13 19.54 -7.41
N ILE A 5 -12.59 18.29 -7.30
CA ILE A 5 -12.82 17.63 -6.02
C ILE A 5 -11.82 16.51 -5.73
N LEU A 6 -11.12 16.01 -6.76
CA LEU A 6 -10.18 14.89 -6.66
C LEU A 6 -8.83 15.26 -7.25
N THR A 7 -7.77 15.14 -6.45
CA THR A 7 -6.38 15.14 -6.93
C THR A 7 -5.90 13.71 -7.08
N ILE A 8 -5.43 13.36 -8.29
CA ILE A 8 -4.73 12.11 -8.60
C ILE A 8 -3.24 12.43 -8.59
N GLY A 9 -2.49 11.92 -7.61
CA GLY A 9 -1.07 12.19 -7.47
C GLY A 9 -0.23 10.95 -7.71
N ILE A 10 0.73 11.02 -8.64
CA ILE A 10 1.58 9.91 -9.03
C ILE A 10 3.03 10.21 -8.61
N PRO A 11 3.55 9.61 -7.54
CA PRO A 11 4.97 9.67 -7.22
C PRO A 11 5.75 8.74 -8.16
N THR A 12 6.84 9.22 -8.75
CA THR A 12 7.67 8.44 -9.67
C THR A 12 9.17 8.71 -9.49
N TYR A 13 9.99 7.70 -9.79
CA TYR A 13 11.46 7.81 -9.82
C TYR A 13 12.07 6.74 -10.72
N LYS A 14 12.83 7.14 -11.75
CA LYS A 14 13.56 6.25 -12.68
C LYS A 14 12.67 5.23 -13.42
N ARG A 15 11.43 5.59 -13.75
CA ARG A 15 10.46 4.71 -14.40
C ARG A 15 9.79 5.39 -15.60
N PRO A 16 10.55 5.77 -16.63
CA PRO A 16 10.02 6.56 -17.75
C PRO A 16 8.89 5.85 -18.51
N GLU A 17 8.98 4.56 -18.73
CA GLU A 17 7.98 3.79 -19.48
C GLU A 17 6.68 3.61 -18.68
N GLN A 18 6.82 3.31 -17.39
CA GLN A 18 5.68 3.11 -16.51
C GLN A 18 4.87 4.40 -16.36
N ILE A 19 5.54 5.51 -16.02
CA ILE A 19 4.86 6.80 -15.84
C ILE A 19 4.19 7.28 -17.12
N GLN A 20 4.82 7.09 -18.30
CA GLN A 20 4.20 7.43 -19.57
C GLN A 20 2.90 6.63 -19.81
N ARG A 21 2.96 5.32 -19.58
CA ARG A 21 1.80 4.43 -19.73
C ARG A 21 0.68 4.86 -18.78
N THR A 22 0.98 5.02 -17.49
CA THR A 22 -0.03 5.34 -16.47
C THR A 22 -0.67 6.70 -16.72
N VAL A 23 0.09 7.73 -17.07
CA VAL A 23 -0.45 9.04 -17.43
C VAL A 23 -1.35 8.94 -18.66
N ARG A 24 -0.92 8.24 -19.73
CA ARG A 24 -1.73 8.11 -20.97
C ARG A 24 -3.01 7.35 -20.79
N ILE A 25 -3.08 6.39 -19.84
CA ILE A 25 -4.33 5.72 -19.47
C ILE A 25 -5.27 6.69 -18.72
N LEU A 26 -4.71 7.63 -17.94
CA LEU A 26 -5.51 8.59 -17.18
C LEU A 26 -6.01 9.76 -18.01
N LEU A 27 -5.20 10.30 -18.95
CA LEU A 27 -5.56 11.50 -19.70
C LEU A 27 -6.98 11.48 -20.29
N PRO A 28 -7.45 10.40 -20.95
CA PRO A 28 -8.82 10.35 -21.49
C PRO A 28 -9.90 10.23 -20.40
N GLN A 29 -9.55 9.91 -19.15
CA GLN A 29 -10.48 9.78 -18.04
C GLN A 29 -10.62 11.08 -17.21
N LEU A 30 -9.74 12.07 -17.44
CA LEU A 30 -9.78 13.32 -16.69
C LEU A 30 -11.02 14.14 -17.02
N THR A 31 -11.59 14.76 -16.00
CA THR A 31 -12.73 15.67 -16.09
C THR A 31 -12.39 17.00 -15.43
N ASP A 32 -13.28 17.99 -15.51
CA ASP A 32 -13.17 19.25 -14.82
C ASP A 32 -13.25 19.14 -13.27
N GLU A 33 -13.60 17.95 -12.75
CA GLU A 33 -13.62 17.63 -11.32
C GLU A 33 -12.28 17.01 -10.84
N THR A 34 -11.31 16.80 -11.73
CA THR A 34 -10.05 16.11 -11.43
C THR A 34 -8.82 16.96 -11.71
N ILE A 35 -7.79 16.78 -10.87
CA ILE A 35 -6.44 17.32 -11.10
C ILE A 35 -5.47 16.14 -11.11
N LEU A 36 -4.68 16.01 -12.19
CA LEU A 36 -3.57 15.06 -12.26
C LEU A 36 -2.25 15.75 -11.97
N VAL A 37 -1.47 15.23 -11.03
CA VAL A 37 -0.16 15.74 -10.66
C VAL A 37 0.85 14.61 -10.62
N VAL A 38 1.92 14.70 -11.37
CA VAL A 38 3.07 13.77 -11.32
C VAL A 38 4.17 14.38 -10.46
N TYR A 39 4.64 13.63 -9.47
CA TYR A 39 5.71 14.03 -8.55
C TYR A 39 7.01 13.32 -8.94
N ASP A 40 7.82 13.98 -9.77
CA ASP A 40 9.13 13.47 -10.18
C ASP A 40 10.15 13.65 -9.05
N ASN A 41 10.61 12.53 -8.50
CA ASN A 41 11.57 12.50 -7.41
C ASN A 41 13.02 12.70 -7.86
N CYS A 42 13.25 13.66 -8.76
CA CYS A 42 14.55 13.95 -9.36
C CYS A 42 15.08 12.78 -10.21
N SER A 43 14.27 12.32 -11.16
CA SER A 43 14.66 11.25 -12.09
C SER A 43 15.79 11.69 -13.01
N PRO A 44 16.77 10.82 -13.35
CA PRO A 44 17.86 11.14 -14.27
C PRO A 44 17.37 11.55 -15.68
N VAL A 45 16.26 10.93 -16.15
CA VAL A 45 15.49 11.38 -17.30
C VAL A 45 14.29 12.15 -16.75
N PRO A 46 14.24 13.49 -16.90
CA PRO A 46 13.13 14.28 -16.36
C PRO A 46 11.79 13.85 -16.94
N VAL A 47 10.79 13.70 -16.08
CA VAL A 47 9.43 13.34 -16.51
C VAL A 47 8.88 14.30 -17.55
N SER A 48 9.22 15.59 -17.44
CA SER A 48 8.80 16.61 -18.40
C SER A 48 9.28 16.38 -19.84
N SER A 49 10.37 15.64 -20.03
CA SER A 49 10.90 15.29 -21.35
C SER A 49 10.19 14.11 -22.01
N LEU A 50 9.32 13.43 -21.29
CA LEU A 50 8.63 12.21 -21.75
C LEU A 50 7.31 12.50 -22.46
N PHE A 51 6.80 13.73 -22.38
CA PHE A 51 5.46 14.11 -22.85
C PHE A 51 5.54 15.29 -23.82
N SER A 52 4.62 15.32 -24.79
CA SER A 52 4.47 16.44 -25.70
C SER A 52 3.97 17.71 -25.00
N GLU A 53 4.11 18.88 -25.64
CA GLU A 53 3.59 20.14 -25.07
C GLU A 53 2.07 20.12 -24.91
N GLU A 54 1.35 19.40 -25.79
CA GLU A 54 -0.10 19.22 -25.71
C GLU A 54 -0.47 18.37 -24.48
N GLU A 55 0.22 17.23 -24.27
CA GLU A 55 -0.01 16.37 -23.09
C GLU A 55 0.27 17.13 -21.79
N LYS A 56 1.36 17.90 -21.71
CA LYS A 56 1.76 18.67 -20.52
C LYS A 56 0.78 19.79 -20.11
N ARG A 57 -0.12 20.20 -20.99
CA ARG A 57 -1.19 21.15 -20.65
C ARG A 57 -2.32 20.52 -19.85
N LEU A 58 -2.42 19.20 -19.87
CA LEU A 58 -3.53 18.44 -19.25
C LEU A 58 -3.23 18.01 -17.81
N PHE A 59 -1.97 18.10 -17.36
CA PHE A 59 -1.57 17.73 -16.00
C PHE A 59 -0.38 18.53 -15.51
N THR A 60 -0.10 18.46 -14.22
CA THR A 60 1.02 19.18 -13.60
C THR A 60 2.17 18.23 -13.29
N ILE A 61 3.41 18.67 -13.50
CA ILE A 61 4.63 17.98 -13.08
C ILE A 61 5.28 18.79 -11.97
N LYS A 62 5.44 18.19 -10.78
CA LYS A 62 6.21 18.74 -9.66
C LYS A 62 7.54 18.01 -9.56
N LEU A 63 8.65 18.72 -9.77
CA LEU A 63 10.00 18.18 -9.71
C LEU A 63 10.61 18.44 -8.33
N ASN A 64 11.03 17.39 -7.65
CA ASN A 64 11.84 17.52 -6.44
C ASN A 64 13.28 17.96 -6.78
N ARG A 65 13.89 18.77 -5.93
CA ARG A 65 15.28 19.24 -6.11
C ARG A 65 16.31 18.12 -5.99
N THR A 66 15.96 17.05 -5.29
CA THR A 66 16.77 15.84 -5.07
C THR A 66 15.85 14.65 -4.85
N ASN A 67 16.38 13.45 -5.00
CA ASN A 67 15.66 12.24 -4.58
C ASN A 67 15.50 12.24 -3.05
N ILE A 68 14.27 12.39 -2.57
CA ILE A 68 13.90 12.42 -1.14
C ILE A 68 13.44 11.06 -0.61
N GLY A 69 13.51 10.01 -1.41
CA GLY A 69 13.00 8.68 -1.10
C GLY A 69 11.52 8.48 -1.50
N GLY A 70 11.12 7.22 -1.68
CA GLY A 70 9.77 6.89 -2.14
C GLY A 70 8.69 7.29 -1.15
N ASP A 71 8.84 6.95 0.13
CA ASP A 71 7.85 7.28 1.17
C ASP A 71 7.65 8.79 1.35
N ALA A 72 8.74 9.56 1.29
CA ALA A 72 8.65 11.02 1.37
C ALA A 72 7.98 11.62 0.14
N ASN A 73 8.21 11.05 -1.06
CA ASN A 73 7.56 11.50 -2.28
C ASN A 73 6.04 11.19 -2.26
N ILE A 74 5.65 10.03 -1.75
CA ILE A 74 4.23 9.67 -1.53
C ILE A 74 3.59 10.60 -0.49
N ALA A 75 4.27 10.88 0.64
CA ALA A 75 3.80 11.85 1.62
C ALA A 75 3.61 13.25 1.01
N GLY A 76 4.50 13.63 0.10
CA GLY A 76 4.42 14.87 -0.67
C GLY A 76 3.17 14.99 -1.54
N VAL A 77 2.66 13.87 -2.08
CA VAL A 77 1.38 13.84 -2.80
C VAL A 77 0.23 14.29 -1.88
N LEU A 78 0.13 13.67 -0.71
CA LEU A 78 -0.92 14.01 0.27
C LEU A 78 -0.78 15.44 0.79
N TYR A 79 0.46 15.87 1.08
CA TYR A 79 0.74 17.23 1.58
C TYR A 79 0.31 18.31 0.59
N ASN A 80 0.59 18.12 -0.70
CA ASN A 80 0.30 19.09 -1.74
C ASN A 80 -1.08 18.91 -2.41
N CYS A 81 -1.96 18.11 -1.83
CA CYS A 81 -3.32 17.94 -2.33
C CYS A 81 -4.17 19.12 -1.92
N ASP A 82 -4.64 19.92 -2.88
CA ASP A 82 -5.45 21.12 -2.64
C ASP A 82 -6.97 20.84 -2.77
N THR A 83 -7.35 19.66 -3.24
CA THR A 83 -8.76 19.24 -3.34
C THR A 83 -9.23 18.51 -2.08
N LYS A 84 -10.55 18.29 -1.99
CA LYS A 84 -11.16 17.54 -0.88
C LYS A 84 -10.63 16.11 -0.81
N TRP A 85 -10.47 15.45 -1.98
CA TRP A 85 -10.06 14.06 -2.07
C TRP A 85 -8.69 13.90 -2.72
N CYS A 86 -7.89 12.99 -2.20
CA CYS A 86 -6.58 12.63 -2.74
C CYS A 86 -6.51 11.15 -3.06
N TRP A 87 -6.14 10.84 -4.27
CA TRP A 87 -5.81 9.50 -4.73
C TRP A 87 -4.30 9.39 -4.93
N THR A 88 -3.63 8.59 -4.12
CA THR A 88 -2.20 8.26 -4.30
C THR A 88 -2.09 7.05 -5.21
N LEU A 89 -1.51 7.21 -6.40
CA LEU A 89 -1.45 6.18 -7.43
C LEU A 89 0.00 5.80 -7.74
N GLY A 90 0.31 4.51 -7.77
CA GLY A 90 1.61 4.00 -8.23
C GLY A 90 1.83 4.24 -9.72
N ASP A 91 3.06 4.53 -10.11
CA ASP A 91 3.44 4.79 -11.49
C ASP A 91 3.49 3.52 -12.36
N ASP A 92 3.44 2.33 -11.75
CA ASP A 92 3.55 1.03 -12.40
C ASP A 92 2.26 0.18 -12.37
N ASP A 93 1.20 0.68 -11.76
CA ASP A 93 -0.06 -0.04 -11.65
C ASP A 93 -0.90 0.05 -12.94
N LEU A 94 -1.63 -1.03 -13.24
CA LEU A 94 -2.55 -1.08 -14.37
C LEU A 94 -3.93 -0.59 -13.94
N LEU A 95 -4.32 0.57 -14.46
CA LEU A 95 -5.65 1.12 -14.21
C LEU A 95 -6.67 0.58 -15.17
N ARG A 96 -7.90 0.44 -14.69
CA ARG A 96 -9.06 0.26 -15.56
C ARG A 96 -9.36 1.55 -16.35
N GLU A 97 -9.94 1.40 -17.52
CA GLU A 97 -10.31 2.53 -18.38
C GLU A 97 -11.41 3.43 -17.80
N ASP A 98 -12.15 2.94 -16.79
CA ASP A 98 -13.23 3.65 -16.08
C ASP A 98 -12.88 4.00 -14.63
N ALA A 99 -11.61 3.86 -14.23
CA ALA A 99 -11.21 3.96 -12.83
C ALA A 99 -11.54 5.32 -12.20
N VAL A 100 -11.36 6.42 -12.94
CA VAL A 100 -11.65 7.78 -12.46
C VAL A 100 -13.14 7.98 -12.25
N ASP A 101 -13.99 7.54 -13.20
CA ASP A 101 -15.44 7.63 -13.08
C ASP A 101 -15.95 6.82 -11.89
N VAL A 102 -15.43 5.62 -11.68
CA VAL A 102 -15.75 4.77 -10.53
C VAL A 102 -15.40 5.46 -9.21
N VAL A 103 -14.21 6.07 -9.11
CA VAL A 103 -13.79 6.81 -7.91
C VAL A 103 -14.70 8.01 -7.68
N LEU A 104 -14.96 8.83 -8.70
CA LEU A 104 -15.82 10.01 -8.61
C LEU A 104 -17.25 9.63 -8.21
N ALA A 105 -17.80 8.55 -8.74
CA ALA A 105 -19.14 8.06 -8.37
C ALA A 105 -19.22 7.70 -6.88
N HIS A 106 -18.19 7.04 -6.33
CA HIS A 106 -18.14 6.71 -4.90
C HIS A 106 -18.01 7.94 -4.01
N ILE A 107 -17.17 8.90 -4.39
CA ILE A 107 -17.01 10.17 -3.68
C ILE A 107 -18.32 10.96 -3.64
N LYS A 108 -18.98 11.10 -4.79
CA LYS A 108 -20.25 11.85 -4.91
C LYS A 108 -21.39 11.21 -4.15
N LYS A 109 -21.44 9.87 -4.16
CA LYS A 109 -22.46 9.12 -3.41
C LYS A 109 -22.26 9.21 -1.90
N ASN A 110 -21.02 9.37 -1.44
CA ASN A 110 -20.65 9.32 -0.01
C ASN A 110 -19.71 10.49 0.36
N PRO A 111 -20.16 11.75 0.21
CA PRO A 111 -19.29 12.93 0.34
C PRO A 111 -18.75 13.14 1.76
N ASP A 112 -19.38 12.52 2.75
CA ASP A 112 -19.01 12.67 4.18
C ASP A 112 -18.11 11.56 4.69
N PHE A 113 -17.78 10.57 3.85
CA PHE A 113 -16.83 9.53 4.23
C PHE A 113 -15.41 10.11 4.35
N SER A 114 -14.58 9.40 5.11
CA SER A 114 -13.21 9.81 5.37
C SER A 114 -12.19 9.09 4.48
N PHE A 115 -12.52 7.87 4.06
CA PHE A 115 -11.60 7.04 3.32
C PHE A 115 -12.33 5.98 2.48
N PHE A 116 -11.82 5.73 1.27
CA PHE A 116 -12.22 4.60 0.44
C PHE A 116 -11.04 3.69 0.19
N LYS A 117 -11.27 2.38 0.33
CA LYS A 117 -10.37 1.33 -0.06
C LYS A 117 -11.00 0.46 -1.13
N PHE A 118 -10.56 0.65 -2.37
CA PHE A 118 -10.94 -0.16 -3.51
C PHE A 118 -10.15 -1.47 -3.57
N ASN A 119 -10.53 -2.40 -4.44
CA ASN A 119 -9.93 -3.73 -4.58
C ASN A 119 -9.79 -4.46 -3.22
N SER A 120 -10.68 -4.18 -2.27
CA SER A 120 -10.68 -4.82 -0.96
C SER A 120 -11.36 -6.18 -1.02
N PRO A 121 -10.88 -7.20 -0.30
CA PRO A 121 -11.58 -8.49 -0.22
C PRO A 121 -12.84 -8.42 0.67
N SER A 122 -13.28 -7.24 1.05
CA SER A 122 -14.40 -7.01 1.95
C SER A 122 -15.21 -5.81 1.49
N GLY A 123 -16.46 -6.03 1.13
CA GLY A 123 -17.42 -4.96 0.77
C GLY A 123 -18.09 -4.36 2.02
N LYS A 124 -17.29 -3.75 2.94
CA LYS A 124 -17.81 -3.29 4.24
C LYS A 124 -17.56 -1.82 4.51
N GLU A 125 -18.58 -1.17 5.07
CA GLU A 125 -18.47 0.09 5.77
C GLU A 125 -17.99 -0.16 7.21
N THR A 126 -17.13 0.72 7.72
CA THR A 126 -16.53 0.64 9.05
C THR A 126 -16.53 1.99 9.72
N HIS A 127 -16.61 2.01 11.06
CA HIS A 127 -16.60 3.22 11.88
C HIS A 127 -15.38 3.22 12.81
N GLY A 128 -14.57 4.27 12.68
CA GLY A 128 -13.39 4.47 13.53
C GLY A 128 -12.36 3.34 13.48
N LEU A 129 -11.37 3.44 14.35
CA LEU A 129 -10.21 2.55 14.37
C LEU A 129 -10.55 1.11 14.74
N VAL A 130 -11.49 0.90 15.68
CA VAL A 130 -11.78 -0.44 16.22
C VAL A 130 -12.36 -1.35 15.14
N ASP A 131 -13.28 -0.85 14.32
CA ASP A 131 -13.89 -1.65 13.27
C ASP A 131 -12.93 -1.94 12.13
N VAL A 132 -12.13 -0.95 11.72
CA VAL A 132 -11.06 -1.18 10.75
C VAL A 132 -10.05 -2.21 11.27
N ALA A 133 -9.66 -2.14 12.54
CA ALA A 133 -8.77 -3.14 13.15
C ALA A 133 -9.40 -4.53 13.20
N LYS A 134 -10.70 -4.66 13.48
CA LYS A 134 -11.42 -5.94 13.42
C LYS A 134 -11.46 -6.49 11.99
N LEU A 135 -11.71 -5.64 11.00
CA LEU A 135 -11.71 -6.02 9.60
C LEU A 135 -10.33 -6.54 9.16
N CYS A 136 -9.26 -5.87 9.57
CA CYS A 136 -7.88 -6.28 9.30
C CYS A 136 -7.50 -7.63 9.93
N LYS A 137 -8.19 -8.07 10.98
CA LYS A 137 -7.94 -9.37 11.64
C LYS A 137 -8.52 -10.57 10.91
N GLN A 138 -9.35 -10.38 9.90
CA GLN A 138 -9.96 -11.48 9.17
C GLN A 138 -8.90 -12.30 8.44
N ARG A 139 -8.94 -13.62 8.63
CA ARG A 139 -7.99 -14.54 7.98
C ARG A 139 -8.37 -14.70 6.52
N SER A 140 -7.59 -14.12 5.63
CA SER A 140 -7.54 -14.54 4.23
C SER A 140 -6.08 -14.49 3.77
N LEU A 141 -5.75 -15.22 2.72
CA LEU A 141 -4.44 -15.13 2.04
C LEU A 141 -4.14 -13.70 1.55
N TYR A 142 -5.19 -12.93 1.30
CA TYR A 142 -5.15 -11.51 0.99
C TYR A 142 -5.86 -10.77 2.12
N SER A 143 -5.16 -10.58 3.25
CA SER A 143 -5.77 -9.86 4.38
C SER A 143 -6.09 -8.41 3.97
N VAL A 144 -7.17 -7.86 4.53
CA VAL A 144 -7.51 -6.44 4.34
C VAL A 144 -6.31 -5.55 4.67
N TYR A 145 -5.50 -5.94 5.67
CA TYR A 145 -4.29 -5.20 6.02
C TYR A 145 -3.25 -5.20 4.91
N SER A 146 -2.98 -6.32 4.24
CA SER A 146 -2.04 -6.35 3.11
C SER A 146 -2.54 -5.50 1.93
N ARG A 147 -3.84 -5.42 1.74
CA ARG A 147 -4.43 -4.51 0.74
C ARG A 147 -4.32 -3.04 1.16
N LEU A 148 -4.37 -2.71 2.46
CA LEU A 148 -4.15 -1.35 2.94
C LEU A 148 -2.73 -0.83 2.63
N THR A 149 -1.72 -1.71 2.55
CA THR A 149 -0.37 -1.31 2.13
C THR A 149 -0.27 -0.96 0.65
N PHE A 150 -1.24 -1.39 -0.17
CA PHE A 150 -1.32 -1.09 -1.59
C PHE A 150 -1.96 0.29 -1.81
N MET A 151 -1.14 1.33 -2.00
CA MET A 151 -1.57 2.73 -2.01
C MET A 151 -2.52 3.08 -3.17
N SER A 152 -2.35 2.48 -4.33
CA SER A 152 -3.06 2.84 -5.56
C SER A 152 -4.57 2.60 -5.54
N THR A 153 -5.05 1.95 -4.50
CA THR A 153 -6.49 1.71 -4.29
C THR A 153 -7.03 2.45 -3.06
N SER A 154 -6.30 3.46 -2.58
CA SER A 154 -6.62 4.24 -1.37
C SER A 154 -6.94 5.69 -1.73
N ILE A 155 -8.14 6.15 -1.34
CA ILE A 155 -8.61 7.52 -1.57
C ILE A 155 -8.87 8.16 -0.21
N TYR A 156 -8.25 9.29 0.05
CA TYR A 156 -8.25 9.99 1.33
C TYR A 156 -9.04 11.29 1.27
N ASN A 157 -9.91 11.54 2.23
CA ASN A 157 -10.57 12.83 2.41
C ASN A 157 -9.62 13.80 3.13
N MET A 158 -8.95 14.66 2.37
CA MET A 158 -7.93 15.55 2.92
C MET A 158 -8.48 16.73 3.70
N GLU A 159 -9.74 17.12 3.49
CA GLU A 159 -10.39 18.12 4.37
C GLU A 159 -10.48 17.61 5.81
N LYS A 160 -10.73 16.29 6.00
CA LYS A 160 -10.84 15.67 7.32
C LYS A 160 -9.51 15.22 7.90
N MET A 161 -8.56 14.82 7.05
CA MET A 161 -7.38 14.06 7.50
C MET A 161 -6.09 14.87 7.51
N ARG A 162 -6.03 16.04 6.89
CA ARG A 162 -4.81 16.83 6.67
C ARG A 162 -4.01 17.08 7.95
N ASP A 163 -4.67 17.39 9.06
CA ASP A 163 -4.01 17.68 10.34
C ASP A 163 -3.27 16.47 10.94
N TYR A 164 -3.58 15.27 10.45
CA TYR A 164 -2.92 14.03 10.87
C TYR A 164 -1.70 13.66 10.03
N LEU A 165 -1.38 14.43 8.99
CA LEU A 165 -0.30 14.16 8.05
C LEU A 165 1.09 14.14 8.73
N PHE A 166 1.23 14.86 9.82
CA PHE A 166 2.40 14.80 10.70
C PHE A 166 2.76 13.36 11.10
N TYR A 167 1.76 12.49 11.35
CA TYR A 167 2.02 11.09 11.68
C TYR A 167 2.57 10.30 10.49
N TYR A 168 2.19 10.64 9.25
CA TYR A 168 2.82 10.05 8.06
C TYR A 168 4.33 10.36 8.06
N TYR A 169 4.71 11.63 8.16
CA TYR A 169 6.10 12.06 8.16
C TYR A 169 6.91 11.44 9.31
N ARG A 170 6.34 11.36 10.51
CA ARG A 170 6.99 10.76 11.66
C ARG A 170 7.31 9.27 11.48
N TYR A 171 6.52 8.56 10.70
CA TYR A 171 6.63 7.12 10.51
C TYR A 171 6.86 6.72 9.05
N MET A 172 7.26 7.62 8.17
CA MET A 172 7.43 7.33 6.74
C MET A 172 8.48 6.23 6.48
N SER A 173 9.55 6.17 7.27
CA SER A 173 10.58 5.13 7.15
C SER A 173 10.09 3.71 7.44
N THR A 174 8.83 3.53 7.83
CA THR A 174 8.24 2.23 8.14
C THR A 174 7.63 1.53 6.93
N MET A 175 7.57 2.17 5.77
CA MET A 175 6.75 1.76 4.61
C MET A 175 5.25 1.56 4.94
N ASN A 176 4.81 2.06 6.10
CA ASN A 176 3.43 2.03 6.58
C ASN A 176 2.93 3.41 6.97
N GLY A 177 3.62 4.46 6.56
CA GLY A 177 3.26 5.84 6.89
C GLY A 177 1.80 6.15 6.56
N GLN A 178 1.31 5.71 5.40
CA GLN A 178 -0.08 5.87 4.96
C GLN A 178 -1.08 5.17 5.89
N ASN A 179 -0.75 3.97 6.40
CA ASN A 179 -1.63 3.24 7.30
C ASN A 179 -1.63 3.86 8.70
N ILE A 180 -0.45 4.32 9.18
CA ILE A 180 -0.35 5.00 10.49
C ILE A 180 -1.10 6.33 10.44
N PHE A 181 -0.99 7.07 9.37
CA PHE A 181 -1.73 8.32 9.12
C PHE A 181 -3.25 8.08 9.20
N LEU A 182 -3.77 7.12 8.44
CA LEU A 182 -5.17 6.72 8.47
C LEU A 182 -5.61 6.28 9.89
N PHE A 183 -4.87 5.40 10.52
CA PHE A 183 -5.23 4.85 11.83
C PHE A 183 -5.17 5.90 12.94
N LYS A 184 -4.26 6.87 12.88
CA LYS A 184 -4.20 7.99 13.84
C LYS A 184 -5.39 8.93 13.68
N TYR A 185 -5.81 9.18 12.46
CA TYR A 185 -7.05 9.91 12.21
C TYR A 185 -8.26 9.15 12.80
N LEU A 186 -8.39 7.85 12.52
CA LEU A 186 -9.48 7.01 13.01
C LEU A 186 -9.46 6.81 14.54
N GLU A 187 -8.28 6.87 15.16
CA GLU A 187 -8.13 6.81 16.63
C GLU A 187 -8.72 8.02 17.32
N ALA A 188 -8.61 9.19 16.70
CA ALA A 188 -9.13 10.45 17.21
C ALA A 188 -10.58 10.75 16.79
N ASN A 189 -11.10 10.02 15.79
CA ASN A 189 -12.44 10.25 15.22
C ASN A 189 -13.19 8.91 15.15
N GLU A 190 -13.83 8.53 16.27
CA GLU A 190 -14.46 7.22 16.42
C GLU A 190 -15.66 7.02 15.48
N ASP A 191 -16.34 8.10 15.09
CA ASP A 191 -17.48 8.10 14.16
C ASP A 191 -17.05 8.24 12.68
N ALA A 192 -15.75 8.30 12.39
CA ALA A 192 -15.26 8.45 11.03
C ALA A 192 -15.59 7.22 10.19
N VAL A 193 -16.27 7.45 9.05
CA VAL A 193 -16.74 6.38 8.17
C VAL A 193 -15.71 6.10 7.07
N CYS A 194 -15.39 4.81 6.89
CA CYS A 194 -14.57 4.30 5.80
C CYS A 194 -15.31 3.21 5.03
N LEU A 195 -15.18 3.20 3.71
CA LEU A 195 -15.70 2.14 2.86
C LEU A 195 -14.55 1.27 2.32
N PHE A 196 -14.63 -0.01 2.60
CA PHE A 196 -13.84 -1.05 1.96
C PHE A 196 -14.70 -1.71 0.90
N THR A 197 -14.39 -1.51 -0.39
CA THR A 197 -15.21 -2.03 -1.50
C THR A 197 -14.45 -3.05 -2.34
N GLU A 198 -15.17 -4.09 -2.78
CA GLU A 198 -14.65 -5.09 -3.72
C GLU A 198 -14.51 -4.52 -5.13
N THR A 199 -15.10 -3.34 -5.40
CA THR A 199 -14.99 -2.67 -6.70
C THR A 199 -13.51 -2.48 -7.07
N SER A 200 -13.13 -2.97 -8.23
CA SER A 200 -11.77 -2.85 -8.74
C SER A 200 -11.59 -1.55 -9.52
N ILE A 201 -10.50 -0.84 -9.28
CA ILE A 201 -10.03 0.31 -10.06
C ILE A 201 -8.62 0.08 -10.64
N VAL A 202 -7.92 -0.92 -10.11
CA VAL A 202 -6.59 -1.34 -10.57
C VAL A 202 -6.67 -2.82 -10.90
N GLU A 203 -6.13 -3.21 -12.04
CA GLU A 203 -5.98 -4.60 -12.42
C GLU A 203 -4.81 -5.24 -11.68
N ASP A 204 -4.91 -6.52 -11.34
CA ASP A 204 -3.80 -7.25 -10.72
C ASP A 204 -2.64 -7.32 -11.74
N SER A 205 -1.52 -6.66 -11.44
CA SER A 205 -0.32 -6.75 -12.25
C SER A 205 0.50 -7.98 -11.83
N ASP A 206 1.00 -8.73 -12.82
CA ASP A 206 1.98 -9.81 -12.59
C ASP A 206 3.39 -9.28 -12.26
N ASN A 207 3.54 -7.97 -12.08
CA ASN A 207 4.82 -7.34 -11.82
C ASN A 207 5.36 -7.75 -10.44
N ALA A 208 6.62 -8.17 -10.42
CA ALA A 208 7.33 -8.41 -9.16
C ALA A 208 7.39 -7.10 -8.35
N PRO A 209 7.11 -7.14 -7.03
CA PRO A 209 7.16 -5.96 -6.21
C PRO A 209 8.56 -5.34 -6.27
N THR A 210 8.63 -4.03 -6.49
CA THR A 210 9.88 -3.27 -6.55
C THR A 210 10.38 -2.81 -5.18
N TRP A 211 9.60 -3.06 -4.14
CA TRP A 211 9.92 -2.76 -2.75
C TRP A 211 10.55 -3.98 -2.03
N SER A 212 11.40 -3.70 -1.05
CA SER A 212 12.09 -4.71 -0.27
C SER A 212 11.18 -5.28 0.82
N TYR A 213 11.00 -6.61 0.84
CA TYR A 213 10.36 -7.28 1.98
C TYR A 213 11.11 -7.01 3.30
N GLU A 214 12.41 -6.77 3.23
CA GLU A 214 13.25 -6.48 4.39
C GLU A 214 12.83 -5.16 5.05
N ASP A 215 12.66 -4.10 4.27
CA ASP A 215 12.28 -2.78 4.76
C ASP A 215 10.89 -2.81 5.41
N LEU A 216 9.97 -3.54 4.82
CA LEU A 216 8.62 -3.68 5.35
C LEU A 216 8.61 -4.47 6.68
N ILE A 217 9.42 -5.54 6.82
CA ILE A 217 9.55 -6.31 8.08
C ILE A 217 10.16 -5.43 9.18
N VAL A 218 11.12 -4.58 8.86
CA VAL A 218 11.71 -3.63 9.81
C VAL A 218 10.70 -2.57 10.21
N GLY A 219 9.89 -2.09 9.26
CA GLY A 219 8.93 -1.02 9.49
C GLY A 219 7.69 -1.45 10.27
N CYS A 220 7.18 -2.65 10.06
CA CYS A 220 5.93 -3.10 10.68
C CYS A 220 5.91 -3.09 12.21
N PRO A 221 6.97 -3.46 12.95
CA PRO A 221 6.98 -3.37 14.41
C PRO A 221 6.80 -1.95 14.94
N LEU A 222 7.11 -0.93 14.15
CA LEU A 222 6.93 0.47 14.54
C LEU A 222 5.45 0.89 14.61
N LEU A 223 4.52 0.13 14.01
CA LEU A 223 3.09 0.25 14.29
C LEU A 223 2.80 0.10 15.80
N PHE A 224 3.46 -0.84 16.47
CA PHE A 224 3.31 -1.01 17.93
C PHE A 224 3.79 0.19 18.72
N HIS A 225 4.80 0.92 18.24
CA HIS A 225 5.25 2.17 18.86
C HIS A 225 4.25 3.32 18.65
N ALA A 226 3.60 3.37 17.47
CA ALA A 226 2.59 4.36 17.18
C ALA A 226 1.32 4.19 18.03
N PHE A 227 0.99 2.94 18.44
CA PHE A 227 -0.26 2.57 19.13
C PHE A 227 0.01 1.79 20.44
N LYS A 228 0.90 2.27 21.30
CA LYS A 228 1.33 1.58 22.53
C LYS A 228 0.16 1.12 23.41
N GLU A 229 -0.81 1.99 23.64
CA GLU A 229 -1.96 1.73 24.52
C GLU A 229 -3.00 0.79 23.87
N LYS A 230 -3.10 0.82 22.55
CA LYS A 230 -4.01 -0.02 21.75
C LYS A 230 -3.31 -1.21 21.09
N ARG A 231 -2.11 -1.58 21.56
CA ARG A 231 -1.28 -2.65 20.99
C ARG A 231 -2.05 -3.94 20.74
N LYS A 232 -2.91 -4.35 21.66
CA LYS A 232 -3.74 -5.57 21.53
C LYS A 232 -4.68 -5.55 20.30
N LEU A 233 -5.08 -4.36 19.83
CA LEU A 233 -5.87 -4.26 18.59
C LEU A 233 -5.08 -4.68 17.37
N PHE A 234 -3.77 -4.39 17.36
CA PHE A 234 -2.90 -4.59 16.21
C PHE A 234 -2.04 -5.85 16.29
N ASP A 235 -1.87 -6.45 17.49
CA ASP A 235 -1.04 -7.65 17.70
C ASP A 235 -1.31 -8.72 16.66
N ARG A 236 -2.59 -9.10 16.48
CA ARG A 236 -2.97 -10.11 15.49
C ARG A 236 -2.89 -9.62 14.06
N THR A 237 -3.24 -8.37 13.81
CA THR A 237 -3.25 -7.74 12.48
C THR A 237 -1.85 -7.66 11.91
N VAL A 238 -0.92 -7.12 12.68
CA VAL A 238 0.48 -6.99 12.28
C VAL A 238 1.12 -8.37 12.16
N PHE A 239 0.84 -9.29 13.08
CA PHE A 239 1.37 -10.64 13.00
C PHE A 239 0.81 -11.47 11.85
N VAL A 240 -0.49 -11.41 11.59
CA VAL A 240 -1.12 -12.23 10.54
C VAL A 240 -0.99 -11.59 9.16
N GLY A 241 -1.16 -10.27 9.07
CA GLY A 241 -1.14 -9.56 7.78
C GLY A 241 0.25 -9.39 7.21
N THR A 242 1.23 -9.07 8.07
CA THR A 242 2.60 -8.77 7.64
C THR A 242 3.52 -9.97 7.68
N THR A 243 3.51 -10.73 8.76
CA THR A 243 4.47 -11.82 8.93
C THR A 243 4.10 -13.07 8.14
N PHE A 244 2.82 -13.33 7.82
CA PHE A 244 2.45 -14.49 7.00
C PHE A 244 2.99 -14.34 5.57
N GLY A 245 2.78 -13.20 4.93
CA GLY A 245 3.31 -12.92 3.60
C GLY A 245 4.85 -12.94 3.59
N TYR A 246 5.46 -12.41 4.66
CA TYR A 246 6.92 -12.35 4.78
C TYR A 246 7.56 -13.68 5.08
N PHE A 247 7.06 -14.45 6.04
CA PHE A 247 7.56 -15.81 6.28
C PHE A 247 7.44 -16.65 5.01
N HIS A 248 6.34 -16.49 4.27
CA HIS A 248 6.18 -17.16 2.99
C HIS A 248 7.21 -16.66 1.95
N GLY A 249 7.41 -15.34 1.84
CA GLY A 249 8.40 -14.73 0.95
C GLY A 249 9.84 -15.13 1.30
N ILE A 250 10.21 -15.06 2.59
CA ILE A 250 11.53 -15.48 3.08
C ILE A 250 11.71 -16.99 2.90
N PHE A 251 10.70 -17.79 3.20
CA PHE A 251 10.72 -19.25 3.03
C PHE A 251 11.01 -19.66 1.59
N PHE A 252 10.37 -18.97 0.64
CA PHE A 252 10.55 -19.23 -0.78
C PHE A 252 11.64 -18.36 -1.45
N SER A 253 12.31 -17.47 -0.72
CA SER A 253 13.39 -16.66 -1.26
C SER A 253 14.66 -17.49 -1.48
N ASN A 254 15.54 -16.98 -2.36
CA ASN A 254 16.86 -17.56 -2.57
C ASN A 254 17.88 -17.18 -1.48
N MET A 255 17.43 -16.74 -0.30
CA MET A 255 18.30 -16.33 0.81
C MET A 255 19.23 -17.46 1.26
N LYS A 256 20.47 -17.11 1.56
CA LYS A 256 21.45 -18.03 2.16
C LYS A 256 21.00 -18.43 3.58
N LEU A 257 21.39 -19.61 4.04
CA LEU A 257 21.03 -20.12 5.38
C LEU A 257 21.33 -19.12 6.50
N LEU A 258 22.51 -18.50 6.48
CA LEU A 258 22.91 -17.52 7.48
C LEU A 258 21.96 -16.29 7.53
N GLN A 259 21.49 -15.81 6.38
CA GLN A 259 20.52 -14.74 6.30
C GLN A 259 19.17 -15.16 6.90
N ARG A 260 18.71 -16.40 6.61
CA ARG A 260 17.48 -16.95 7.19
C ARG A 260 17.54 -17.01 8.71
N VAL A 261 18.67 -17.48 9.26
CA VAL A 261 18.92 -17.54 10.71
C VAL A 261 18.88 -16.14 11.32
N LYS A 262 19.54 -15.15 10.72
CA LYS A 262 19.49 -13.75 11.17
C LYS A 262 18.05 -13.20 11.18
N TRP A 263 17.27 -13.48 10.13
CA TRP A 263 15.87 -13.07 10.03
C TRP A 263 14.99 -13.74 11.08
N PHE A 264 15.20 -15.01 11.39
CA PHE A 264 14.51 -15.71 12.45
C PHE A 264 14.72 -15.01 13.81
N PHE A 265 15.95 -14.73 14.17
CA PHE A 265 16.23 -14.01 15.41
C PHE A 265 15.70 -12.58 15.40
N PHE A 266 15.75 -11.90 14.26
CA PHE A 266 15.17 -10.56 14.10
C PHE A 266 13.66 -10.56 14.37
N VAL A 267 12.91 -11.51 13.79
CA VAL A 267 11.46 -11.64 14.03
C VAL A 267 11.18 -11.92 15.50
N ILE A 268 11.88 -12.89 16.11
CA ILE A 268 11.69 -13.20 17.55
C ILE A 268 11.98 -11.99 18.44
N ARG A 269 13.04 -11.26 18.16
CA ARG A 269 13.42 -10.07 18.92
C ARG A 269 12.36 -8.96 18.85
N ASN A 270 11.79 -8.72 17.70
CA ASN A 270 10.86 -7.60 17.48
C ASN A 270 9.40 -7.95 17.80
N TYR A 271 8.99 -9.19 17.56
CA TYR A 271 7.62 -9.66 17.75
C TYR A 271 7.41 -10.50 19.02
N GLY A 272 8.47 -11.00 19.62
CA GLY A 272 8.44 -11.90 20.78
C GLY A 272 8.23 -13.36 20.41
N LEU A 273 8.93 -14.26 21.09
CA LEU A 273 8.88 -15.71 20.84
C LEU A 273 7.45 -16.27 21.03
N ILE A 274 6.80 -15.91 22.13
CA ILE A 274 5.46 -16.42 22.48
C ILE A 274 4.44 -16.03 21.39
N ASN A 275 4.47 -14.78 20.93
CA ASN A 275 3.57 -14.31 19.88
C ASN A 275 3.90 -14.98 18.54
N THR A 276 5.18 -15.15 18.21
CA THR A 276 5.60 -15.84 16.99
C THR A 276 5.12 -17.28 16.98
N ILE A 277 5.24 -18.01 18.08
CA ILE A 277 4.72 -19.38 18.23
C ILE A 277 3.19 -19.38 18.14
N ARG A 278 2.53 -18.49 18.85
CA ARG A 278 1.05 -18.44 18.93
C ARG A 278 0.38 -18.17 17.60
N TYR A 279 0.95 -17.25 16.80
CA TYR A 279 0.34 -16.81 15.54
C TYR A 279 0.89 -17.54 14.32
N HIS A 280 2.11 -18.06 14.38
CA HIS A 280 2.83 -18.66 13.26
C HIS A 280 3.48 -20.01 13.57
N GLY A 281 3.03 -20.71 14.62
CA GLY A 281 3.65 -21.98 15.03
C GLY A 281 3.86 -22.98 13.88
N GLY A 282 2.87 -23.14 13.01
CA GLY A 282 2.98 -23.98 11.82
C GLY A 282 3.98 -23.44 10.78
N LEU A 283 3.99 -22.12 10.56
CA LEU A 283 4.97 -21.48 9.64
C LEU A 283 6.37 -21.50 10.22
N LEU A 284 6.50 -21.31 11.53
CA LEU A 284 7.77 -21.39 12.23
C LEU A 284 8.37 -22.78 12.09
N THR A 285 7.55 -23.83 12.27
CA THR A 285 7.97 -25.22 12.06
C THR A 285 8.40 -25.45 10.61
N MET A 286 7.61 -25.00 9.63
CA MET A 286 7.97 -25.08 8.22
C MET A 286 9.24 -24.29 7.91
N TYR A 287 9.45 -23.13 8.54
CA TYR A 287 10.65 -22.32 8.38
C TYR A 287 11.88 -23.04 8.91
N ILE A 288 11.80 -23.64 10.11
CA ILE A 288 12.88 -24.45 10.69
C ILE A 288 13.17 -25.65 9.79
N ILE A 289 12.14 -26.39 9.35
CA ILE A 289 12.28 -27.51 8.43
C ILE A 289 12.96 -27.06 7.12
N SER A 290 12.62 -25.88 6.60
CA SER A 290 13.22 -25.36 5.34
C SER A 290 14.71 -25.10 5.43
N MET A 291 15.25 -24.88 6.63
CA MET A 291 16.69 -24.73 6.83
C MET A 291 17.45 -26.02 6.50
N PHE A 292 16.80 -27.16 6.61
CA PHE A 292 17.37 -28.49 6.40
C PHE A 292 16.97 -29.10 5.03
N ILE A 293 16.04 -28.49 4.30
CA ILE A 293 15.63 -28.98 2.96
C ILE A 293 16.62 -28.50 1.88
N PRO A 294 17.16 -29.40 1.05
CA PRO A 294 17.99 -29.02 -0.08
C PRO A 294 17.28 -28.07 -1.06
N ARG A 295 18.00 -27.10 -1.60
CA ARG A 295 17.45 -26.09 -2.53
C ARG A 295 16.72 -26.67 -3.74
N GLY A 296 17.18 -27.82 -4.27
CA GLY A 296 16.54 -28.50 -5.40
C GLY A 296 15.11 -28.94 -5.09
N ILE A 297 14.85 -29.42 -3.87
CA ILE A 297 13.50 -29.81 -3.42
C ILE A 297 12.61 -28.57 -3.26
N MET A 298 13.16 -27.48 -2.71
CA MET A 298 12.42 -26.23 -2.56
C MET A 298 12.00 -25.64 -3.92
N ASN A 299 12.84 -25.72 -4.94
CA ASN A 299 12.50 -25.25 -6.28
C ASN A 299 11.37 -26.07 -6.91
N ARG A 300 11.38 -27.40 -6.76
CA ARG A 300 10.28 -28.28 -7.22
C ARG A 300 8.95 -27.96 -6.54
N ILE A 301 8.96 -27.65 -5.24
CA ILE A 301 7.76 -27.25 -4.51
C ILE A 301 7.21 -25.91 -5.04
N LYS A 302 8.11 -24.96 -5.41
CA LYS A 302 7.70 -23.67 -6.03
C LYS A 302 7.05 -23.88 -7.41
N GLU A 303 7.67 -24.71 -8.26
CA GLU A 303 7.17 -25.03 -9.58
C GLU A 303 5.79 -25.69 -9.50
N TYR A 304 5.63 -26.71 -8.67
CA TYR A 304 4.37 -27.39 -8.44
C TYR A 304 3.26 -26.42 -7.96
N ARG A 305 3.57 -25.50 -7.05
CA ARG A 305 2.59 -24.49 -6.61
C ARG A 305 2.20 -23.50 -7.68
N ARG A 306 3.14 -23.12 -8.58
CA ARG A 306 2.85 -22.28 -9.75
C ARG A 306 1.91 -22.99 -10.72
N GLU A 307 2.11 -24.27 -10.94
CA GLU A 307 1.26 -25.09 -11.81
C GLU A 307 -0.15 -25.26 -11.23
N VAL A 308 -0.25 -25.58 -9.95
CA VAL A 308 -1.55 -25.69 -9.25
C VAL A 308 -2.29 -24.35 -9.26
N LYS A 309 -1.60 -23.22 -9.09
CA LYS A 309 -2.24 -21.90 -9.17
C LYS A 309 -2.76 -21.58 -10.58
N LYS A 310 -2.05 -22.03 -11.62
CA LYS A 310 -2.48 -21.87 -13.03
C LYS A 310 -3.65 -22.78 -13.42
N SER A 311 -3.83 -23.93 -12.75
CA SER A 311 -4.93 -24.86 -13.01
C SER A 311 -6.25 -24.51 -12.29
N HIS A 312 -6.23 -23.50 -11.42
CA HIS A 312 -7.40 -22.99 -10.68
C HIS A 312 -7.82 -21.57 -11.14
N LEU A 313 -7.20 -21.04 -12.20
CA LEU A 313 -7.60 -19.86 -12.97
C LEU A 313 -8.13 -20.31 -14.32
#